data_1c2512f13b9510c939fa0d45e9d54558
#
_entry.id   1c2512f13b9510c939fa0d45e9d54558
#
_cell.length_a   1.000
_cell.length_b   1.000
_cell.length_c   1.000
_cell.angle_alpha   90.00
_cell.angle_beta   90.00
_cell.angle_gamma   90.00
#
_symmetry.space_group_name_H-M   'P 1'
#
loop_
_entity.id
_entity.type
_entity.pdbx_description
1 polymer ?
#
loop_
_entity_poly.entity_id
_entity_poly.type
_entity_poly.pdbx_seq_one_letter_code
_entity_poly.pdbx_strand_id
1 'polypeptide(L)'
;GPVEVAVDCKLDGIRVQVHRSGDEVHVFTRSLDEITDRVPEVVETVLGLAAEQVVLDGEAIALDDRGRPQPFQVTGARTASRKDVATLRAEVPLTTYLFDLLHLDGEDLLDLPARERFTRLEALAPVGSVVPRTVTADPETARRTFDALVAAGHEGVVLKALDAAYEAGRRGAAWVKVKPRHTLDLVVLVVEWG
;
A
#
# COMPACT_ATOMS: atom_id res chain seq x y z
N GLY A 1 11.69 13.74 -24.00
CA GLY A 1 11.59 12.30 -24.15
C GLY A 1 10.54 11.74 -23.21
N PRO A 2 10.15 10.47 -23.31
CA PRO A 2 9.23 9.86 -22.37
C PRO A 2 9.85 9.87 -20.95
N VAL A 3 9.01 10.21 -19.95
CA VAL A 3 9.43 10.28 -18.56
C VAL A 3 9.23 8.92 -17.90
N GLU A 4 10.26 8.41 -17.22
CA GLU A 4 10.14 7.20 -16.41
C GLU A 4 9.23 7.40 -15.21
N VAL A 5 8.37 6.43 -14.96
CA VAL A 5 7.47 6.40 -13.80
C VAL A 5 7.53 5.04 -13.12
N ALA A 6 7.27 5.01 -11.83
CA ALA A 6 6.95 3.76 -11.14
C ALA A 6 5.45 3.47 -11.30
N VAL A 7 5.15 2.24 -11.72
CA VAL A 7 3.80 1.68 -11.85
C VAL A 7 3.62 0.71 -10.69
N ASP A 8 3.05 1.19 -9.58
CA ASP A 8 2.78 0.39 -8.39
C ASP A 8 1.41 -0.28 -8.47
N CYS A 9 1.31 -1.51 -8.00
CA CYS A 9 0.02 -2.15 -7.77
C CYS A 9 -0.84 -1.30 -6.84
N LYS A 10 -2.06 -0.97 -7.28
CA LYS A 10 -3.04 -0.30 -6.42
C LYS A 10 -3.77 -1.32 -5.57
N LEU A 11 -3.34 -1.44 -4.34
CA LEU A 11 -3.96 -2.28 -3.34
C LEU A 11 -5.25 -1.64 -2.81
N ASP A 12 -6.23 -2.45 -2.46
CA ASP A 12 -7.49 -2.04 -1.83
C ASP A 12 -7.55 -2.57 -0.40
N GLY A 13 -6.62 -2.11 0.41
CA GLY A 13 -6.45 -2.48 1.81
C GLY A 13 -6.58 -1.28 2.75
N ILE A 14 -5.97 -1.39 3.91
CA ILE A 14 -5.85 -0.31 4.89
C ILE A 14 -4.44 0.27 4.78
N ARG A 15 -4.35 1.54 4.37
CA ARG A 15 -3.07 2.27 4.37
C ARG A 15 -2.58 2.43 5.80
N VAL A 16 -1.32 2.10 6.00
CA VAL A 16 -0.63 2.21 7.27
C VAL A 16 0.63 3.05 7.14
N GLN A 17 0.90 3.88 8.15
CA GLN A 17 2.20 4.47 8.38
C GLN A 17 2.79 3.80 9.60
N VAL A 18 4.00 3.27 9.47
CA VAL A 18 4.64 2.49 10.54
C VAL A 18 5.89 3.23 11.00
N HIS A 19 6.00 3.40 12.31
CA HIS A 19 7.17 3.97 12.98
C HIS A 19 7.80 2.89 13.85
N ARG A 20 9.12 2.71 13.73
CA ARG A 20 9.89 1.79 14.55
C ARG A 20 11.11 2.48 15.14
N SER A 21 11.39 2.21 16.42
CA SER A 21 12.63 2.56 17.09
C SER A 21 13.04 1.40 18.00
N GLY A 22 14.10 0.68 17.64
CA GLY A 22 14.48 -0.58 18.29
C GLY A 22 13.37 -1.63 18.16
N ASP A 23 12.88 -2.12 19.30
CA ASP A 23 11.78 -3.10 19.36
C ASP A 23 10.40 -2.44 19.44
N GLU A 24 10.32 -1.13 19.60
CA GLU A 24 9.07 -0.39 19.68
C GLU A 24 8.54 -0.07 18.28
N VAL A 25 7.30 -0.48 18.01
CA VAL A 25 6.61 -0.27 16.73
C VAL A 25 5.26 0.35 16.98
N HIS A 26 4.92 1.39 16.21
CA HIS A 26 3.62 2.03 16.18
C HIS A 26 3.07 2.04 14.76
N VAL A 27 1.82 1.62 14.60
CA VAL A 27 1.12 1.54 13.31
C VAL A 27 -0.08 2.46 13.33
N PHE A 28 -0.11 3.42 12.40
CA PHE A 28 -1.18 4.42 12.28
C PHE A 28 -1.92 4.26 10.96
N THR A 29 -3.23 4.42 11.01
CA THR A 29 -4.07 4.52 9.82
C THR A 29 -3.98 5.90 9.18
N ARG A 30 -4.62 6.07 8.01
CA ARG A 30 -4.73 7.39 7.35
C ARG A 30 -5.42 8.45 8.20
N SER A 31 -6.33 8.06 9.10
CA SER A 31 -7.02 8.95 10.05
C SER A 31 -6.23 9.21 11.31
N LEU A 32 -4.99 8.70 11.40
CA LEU A 32 -4.10 8.77 12.54
C LEU A 32 -4.57 7.95 13.75
N ASP A 33 -5.49 7.01 13.55
CA ASP A 33 -5.84 6.04 14.59
C ASP A 33 -4.70 5.03 14.74
N GLU A 34 -4.24 4.83 15.97
CA GLU A 34 -3.26 3.79 16.27
C GLU A 34 -3.93 2.42 16.30
N ILE A 35 -3.39 1.50 15.51
CA ILE A 35 -3.91 0.13 15.38
C ILE A 35 -2.87 -0.97 15.63
N THR A 36 -1.76 -0.63 16.24
CA THR A 36 -0.59 -1.51 16.46
C THR A 36 -1.00 -2.89 16.97
N ASP A 37 -1.80 -2.95 18.04
CA ASP A 37 -2.24 -4.21 18.66
C ASP A 37 -3.18 -5.05 17.78
N ARG A 38 -3.73 -4.46 16.71
CA ARG A 38 -4.68 -5.13 15.80
C ARG A 38 -4.03 -5.74 14.57
N VAL A 39 -2.80 -5.36 14.28
CA VAL A 39 -2.09 -5.73 13.04
C VAL A 39 -0.69 -6.31 13.34
N PRO A 40 -0.60 -7.41 14.12
CA PRO A 40 0.68 -8.01 14.47
C PRO A 40 1.50 -8.41 13.23
N GLU A 41 0.85 -8.73 12.10
CA GLU A 41 1.52 -9.07 10.85
C GLU A 41 2.34 -7.89 10.30
N VAL A 42 1.84 -6.66 10.45
CA VAL A 42 2.57 -5.44 10.07
C VAL A 42 3.77 -5.24 10.99
N VAL A 43 3.54 -5.39 12.30
CA VAL A 43 4.60 -5.26 13.34
C VAL A 43 5.73 -6.25 13.07
N GLU A 44 5.40 -7.53 12.87
CA GLU A 44 6.37 -8.59 12.58
C GLU A 44 7.17 -8.32 11.30
N THR A 45 6.49 -7.87 10.24
CA THR A 45 7.15 -7.50 8.98
C THR A 45 8.20 -6.41 9.21
N VAL A 46 7.86 -5.37 9.98
CA VAL A 46 8.75 -4.24 10.22
C VAL A 46 9.85 -4.57 11.21
N LEU A 47 9.59 -5.39 12.22
CA LEU A 47 10.63 -5.90 13.13
C LEU A 47 11.66 -6.79 12.41
N GLY A 48 11.27 -7.44 11.31
CA GLY A 48 12.15 -8.24 10.47
C GLY A 48 13.10 -7.43 9.58
N LEU A 49 12.95 -6.10 9.51
CA LEU A 49 13.87 -5.25 8.72
C LEU A 49 15.24 -5.12 9.40
N ALA A 50 16.29 -5.10 8.59
CA ALA A 50 17.68 -4.89 9.07
C ALA A 50 17.95 -3.40 9.32
N ALA A 51 17.19 -2.77 10.23
CA ALA A 51 17.32 -1.38 10.62
C ALA A 51 16.85 -1.17 12.06
N GLU A 52 17.39 -0.17 12.74
CA GLU A 52 17.00 0.19 14.11
C GLU A 52 15.85 1.20 14.14
N GLN A 53 15.83 2.13 13.20
CA GLN A 53 14.82 3.19 13.14
C GLN A 53 14.29 3.32 11.71
N VAL A 54 12.96 3.19 11.55
CA VAL A 54 12.32 3.40 10.26
C VAL A 54 10.98 4.11 10.40
N VAL A 55 10.64 4.91 9.39
CA VAL A 55 9.28 5.36 9.10
C VAL A 55 8.92 4.92 7.70
N LEU A 56 7.83 4.19 7.58
CA LEU A 56 7.39 3.52 6.35
C LEU A 56 5.94 3.85 6.03
N ASP A 57 5.63 3.97 4.74
CA ASP A 57 4.26 3.88 4.24
C ASP A 57 4.02 2.50 3.62
N GLY A 58 2.86 1.94 3.89
CA GLY A 58 2.45 0.64 3.37
C GLY A 58 0.95 0.46 3.30
N GLU A 59 0.56 -0.73 2.90
CA GLU A 59 -0.83 -1.19 2.87
C GLU A 59 -0.91 -2.56 3.53
N ALA A 60 -1.86 -2.75 4.43
CA ALA A 60 -2.23 -4.06 4.97
C ALA A 60 -3.48 -4.55 4.23
N ILE A 61 -3.45 -5.78 3.71
CA ILE A 61 -4.52 -6.33 2.88
C ILE A 61 -4.75 -7.81 3.18
N ALA A 62 -6.01 -8.24 3.21
CA ALA A 62 -6.38 -9.65 3.25
C ALA A 62 -6.31 -10.24 1.84
N LEU A 63 -5.64 -11.40 1.72
CA LEU A 63 -5.56 -12.19 0.50
C LEU A 63 -6.30 -13.51 0.70
N ASP A 64 -6.82 -14.10 -0.38
CA ASP A 64 -7.33 -15.46 -0.39
C ASP A 64 -6.19 -16.50 -0.48
N ASP A 65 -6.52 -17.78 -0.43
CA ASP A 65 -5.57 -18.91 -0.50
C ASP A 65 -4.79 -18.98 -1.83
N ARG A 66 -5.21 -18.22 -2.83
CA ARG A 66 -4.55 -18.09 -4.13
C ARG A 66 -3.72 -16.80 -4.25
N GLY A 67 -3.62 -16.03 -3.16
CA GLY A 67 -2.91 -14.76 -3.13
C GLY A 67 -3.66 -13.61 -3.83
N ARG A 68 -4.97 -13.74 -4.06
CA ARG A 68 -5.79 -12.69 -4.68
C ARG A 68 -6.38 -11.78 -3.59
N PRO A 69 -6.51 -10.48 -3.86
CA PRO A 69 -7.10 -9.57 -2.89
C PRO A 69 -8.55 -9.95 -2.56
N GLN A 70 -8.85 -10.00 -1.28
CA GLN A 70 -10.23 -10.10 -0.81
C GLN A 70 -10.93 -8.74 -0.87
N PRO A 71 -12.27 -8.67 -0.86
CA PRO A 71 -12.99 -7.40 -0.81
C PRO A 71 -12.52 -6.52 0.35
N PHE A 72 -12.44 -5.19 0.14
CA PHE A 72 -12.01 -4.22 1.14
C PHE A 72 -12.70 -4.40 2.50
N GLN A 73 -14.00 -4.76 2.48
CA GLN A 73 -14.80 -4.96 3.70
C GLN A 73 -14.19 -6.03 4.62
N VAL A 74 -13.53 -7.05 4.07
CA VAL A 74 -12.86 -8.12 4.84
C VAL A 74 -11.67 -7.54 5.60
N THR A 75 -10.77 -6.82 4.91
CA THR A 75 -9.63 -6.13 5.52
C THR A 75 -10.09 -5.08 6.52
N GLY A 76 -11.11 -4.28 6.17
CA GLY A 76 -11.67 -3.26 7.04
C GLY A 76 -12.27 -3.83 8.33
N ALA A 77 -13.05 -4.90 8.23
CA ALA A 77 -13.62 -5.59 9.40
C ALA A 77 -12.52 -6.20 10.28
N ARG A 78 -11.49 -6.80 9.68
CA ARG A 78 -10.34 -7.38 10.39
C ARG A 78 -9.58 -6.33 11.22
N THR A 79 -9.33 -5.16 10.64
CA THR A 79 -8.57 -4.08 11.31
C THR A 79 -9.41 -3.25 12.27
N ALA A 80 -10.74 -3.16 12.07
CA ALA A 80 -11.63 -2.45 12.98
C ALA A 80 -11.97 -3.25 14.25
N SER A 81 -11.89 -4.57 14.20
CA SER A 81 -12.27 -5.44 15.32
C SER A 81 -11.29 -5.31 16.48
N ARG A 82 -11.86 -5.29 17.71
CA ARG A 82 -11.11 -5.35 18.97
C ARG A 82 -11.27 -6.71 19.69
N LYS A 83 -11.82 -7.70 18.97
CA LYS A 83 -11.93 -9.07 19.47
C LYS A 83 -10.55 -9.70 19.55
N ASP A 84 -10.50 -10.96 20.02
CA ASP A 84 -9.28 -11.74 20.08
C ASP A 84 -8.50 -11.70 18.76
N VAL A 85 -7.40 -10.96 18.76
CA VAL A 85 -6.56 -10.71 17.57
C VAL A 85 -5.94 -12.01 17.07
N ALA A 86 -5.62 -12.96 17.94
CA ALA A 86 -5.05 -14.25 17.54
C ALA A 86 -6.05 -15.06 16.70
N THR A 87 -7.31 -15.10 17.12
CA THR A 87 -8.38 -15.75 16.36
C THR A 87 -8.62 -15.05 15.02
N LEU A 88 -8.73 -13.71 15.04
CA LEU A 88 -8.91 -12.93 13.83
C LEU A 88 -7.77 -13.08 12.82
N ARG A 89 -6.53 -13.15 13.33
CA ARG A 89 -5.35 -13.40 12.50
C ARG A 89 -5.37 -14.78 11.86
N ALA A 90 -5.83 -15.79 12.58
CA ALA A 90 -5.95 -17.14 12.04
C ALA A 90 -7.04 -17.25 10.95
N GLU A 91 -8.16 -16.52 11.12
CA GLU A 91 -9.27 -16.53 10.18
C GLU A 91 -9.00 -15.65 8.94
N VAL A 92 -8.43 -14.46 9.15
CA VAL A 92 -8.16 -13.46 8.10
C VAL A 92 -6.76 -12.89 8.31
N PRO A 93 -5.70 -13.61 7.90
CA PRO A 93 -4.35 -13.09 7.97
C PRO A 93 -4.17 -11.89 7.03
N LEU A 94 -3.38 -10.90 7.48
CA LEU A 94 -3.03 -9.74 6.67
C LEU A 94 -1.66 -9.90 6.05
N THR A 95 -1.55 -9.47 4.79
CA THR A 95 -0.27 -9.31 4.11
C THR A 95 0.11 -7.83 4.12
N THR A 96 1.36 -7.54 4.45
CA THR A 96 1.90 -6.17 4.48
C THR A 96 2.67 -5.90 3.20
N TYR A 97 2.30 -4.82 2.50
CA TYR A 97 3.05 -4.31 1.36
C TYR A 97 3.57 -2.91 1.66
N LEU A 98 4.88 -2.75 1.69
CA LEU A 98 5.56 -1.46 1.87
C LEU A 98 5.73 -0.79 0.51
N PHE A 99 5.49 0.52 0.41
CA PHE A 99 5.61 1.22 -0.87
C PHE A 99 6.41 2.52 -0.80
N ASP A 100 6.76 3.01 0.41
CA ASP A 100 7.68 4.14 0.58
C ASP A 100 8.45 4.03 1.91
N LEU A 101 9.67 4.61 1.93
CA LEU A 101 10.55 4.70 3.08
C LEU A 101 10.86 6.18 3.35
N LEU A 102 10.49 6.66 4.53
CA LEU A 102 10.50 8.09 4.86
C LEU A 102 11.61 8.47 5.83
N HIS A 103 12.08 7.51 6.63
CA HIS A 103 13.18 7.65 7.57
C HIS A 103 13.93 6.33 7.72
N LEU A 104 15.25 6.37 7.82
CA LEU A 104 16.11 5.21 8.03
C LEU A 104 17.30 5.58 8.91
N ASP A 105 17.39 4.97 10.11
CA ASP A 105 18.54 5.01 11.02
C ASP A 105 19.15 6.41 11.21
N GLY A 106 18.29 7.40 11.51
CA GLY A 106 18.69 8.78 11.77
C GLY A 106 18.71 9.69 10.53
N GLU A 107 18.43 9.17 9.33
CA GLU A 107 18.36 9.96 8.09
C GLU A 107 16.89 10.15 7.65
N ASP A 108 16.46 11.41 7.51
CA ASP A 108 15.17 11.74 6.91
C ASP A 108 15.26 11.68 5.39
N LEU A 109 14.33 10.93 4.76
CA LEU A 109 14.34 10.66 3.33
C LEU A 109 13.25 11.42 2.56
N LEU A 110 12.42 12.19 3.25
CA LEU A 110 11.24 12.87 2.69
C LEU A 110 11.57 13.74 1.48
N ASP A 111 12.70 14.45 1.53
CA ASP A 111 13.15 15.37 0.48
C ASP A 111 13.92 14.68 -0.65
N LEU A 112 14.26 13.41 -0.50
CA LEU A 112 14.92 12.65 -1.55
C LEU A 112 13.95 12.31 -2.68
N PRO A 113 14.46 12.17 -3.92
CA PRO A 113 13.67 11.64 -5.03
C PRO A 113 13.06 10.27 -4.71
N ALA A 114 11.84 10.01 -5.17
CA ALA A 114 11.17 8.73 -4.95
C ALA A 114 12.02 7.52 -5.41
N ARG A 115 12.78 7.68 -6.49
CA ARG A 115 13.73 6.67 -6.98
C ARG A 115 14.71 6.20 -5.90
N GLU A 116 15.28 7.12 -5.13
CA GLU A 116 16.24 6.79 -4.07
C GLU A 116 15.53 6.11 -2.90
N ARG A 117 14.39 6.65 -2.46
CA ARG A 117 13.60 6.05 -1.38
C ARG A 117 13.17 4.62 -1.72
N PHE A 118 12.74 4.38 -2.96
CA PHE A 118 12.32 3.05 -3.42
C PHE A 118 13.49 2.06 -3.49
N THR A 119 14.64 2.49 -3.99
CA THR A 119 15.85 1.65 -4.02
C THR A 119 16.29 1.24 -2.61
N ARG A 120 16.25 2.18 -1.65
CA ARG A 120 16.58 1.89 -0.25
C ARG A 120 15.54 0.96 0.39
N LEU A 121 14.25 1.16 0.10
CA LEU A 121 13.19 0.27 0.56
C LEU A 121 13.36 -1.15 0.05
N GLU A 122 13.64 -1.32 -1.25
CA GLU A 122 13.85 -2.63 -1.88
C GLU A 122 15.06 -3.36 -1.32
N ALA A 123 16.12 -2.62 -0.96
CA ALA A 123 17.33 -3.19 -0.33
C ALA A 123 17.09 -3.61 1.13
N LEU A 124 16.15 -2.95 1.83
CA LEU A 124 15.87 -3.16 3.25
C LEU A 124 14.79 -4.23 3.48
N ALA A 125 13.77 -4.25 2.64
CA ALA A 125 12.54 -5.00 2.87
C ALA A 125 12.69 -6.48 2.50
N PRO A 126 12.05 -7.40 3.26
CA PRO A 126 12.00 -8.81 2.90
C PRO A 126 11.38 -9.02 1.52
N VAL A 127 11.80 -10.08 0.84
CA VAL A 127 11.25 -10.46 -0.47
C VAL A 127 9.73 -10.66 -0.34
N GLY A 128 8.97 -10.01 -1.23
CA GLY A 128 7.52 -10.09 -1.28
C GLY A 128 6.79 -9.11 -0.34
N SER A 129 7.50 -8.30 0.47
CA SER A 129 6.88 -7.28 1.32
C SER A 129 6.87 -5.87 0.70
N VAL A 130 7.50 -5.67 -0.46
CA VAL A 130 7.38 -4.43 -1.24
C VAL A 130 6.22 -4.58 -2.23
N VAL A 131 5.46 -3.49 -2.41
CA VAL A 131 4.38 -3.46 -3.41
C VAL A 131 4.92 -3.87 -4.78
N PRO A 132 4.19 -4.71 -5.55
CA PRO A 132 4.56 -5.02 -6.93
C PRO A 132 4.72 -3.72 -7.74
N ARG A 133 5.94 -3.47 -8.23
CA ARG A 133 6.35 -2.23 -8.91
C ARG A 133 7.03 -2.54 -10.22
N THR A 134 6.67 -1.79 -11.27
CA THR A 134 7.39 -1.77 -12.56
C THR A 134 7.83 -0.35 -12.84
N VAL A 135 9.11 -0.14 -13.08
CA VAL A 135 9.64 1.17 -13.52
C VAL A 135 9.77 1.16 -15.03
N THR A 136 9.17 2.13 -15.70
CA THR A 136 9.17 2.20 -17.17
C THR A 136 8.93 3.60 -17.69
N ALA A 137 9.49 3.88 -18.87
CA ALA A 137 9.15 5.03 -19.70
C ALA A 137 8.28 4.62 -20.91
N ASP A 138 8.02 3.32 -21.09
CA ASP A 138 7.25 2.78 -22.20
C ASP A 138 5.77 2.66 -21.83
N PRO A 139 4.86 3.39 -22.53
CA PRO A 139 3.42 3.34 -22.26
C PRO A 139 2.81 1.94 -22.43
N GLU A 140 3.32 1.14 -23.37
CA GLU A 140 2.80 -0.22 -23.58
C GLU A 140 3.18 -1.16 -22.43
N THR A 141 4.37 -1.02 -21.87
CA THR A 141 4.78 -1.76 -20.66
C THR A 141 3.92 -1.34 -19.47
N ALA A 142 3.66 -0.04 -19.28
CA ALA A 142 2.77 0.44 -18.22
C ALA A 142 1.35 -0.12 -18.37
N ARG A 143 0.82 -0.16 -19.61
CA ARG A 143 -0.49 -0.74 -19.92
C ARG A 143 -0.54 -2.23 -19.63
N ARG A 144 0.44 -3.01 -20.08
CA ARG A 144 0.49 -4.45 -19.80
C ARG A 144 0.54 -4.74 -18.30
N THR A 145 1.31 -3.93 -17.55
CA THR A 145 1.34 -4.03 -16.07
C THR A 145 -0.03 -3.76 -15.47
N PHE A 146 -0.71 -2.71 -15.90
CA PHE A 146 -2.08 -2.40 -15.48
C PHE A 146 -3.05 -3.55 -15.77
N ASP A 147 -3.08 -4.05 -17.02
CA ASP A 147 -3.99 -5.12 -17.44
C ASP A 147 -3.74 -6.41 -16.63
N ALA A 148 -2.48 -6.76 -16.39
CA ALA A 148 -2.10 -7.95 -15.61
C ALA A 148 -2.55 -7.83 -14.13
N LEU A 149 -2.37 -6.67 -13.50
CA LEU A 149 -2.78 -6.44 -12.12
C LEU A 149 -4.30 -6.43 -11.96
N VAL A 150 -5.03 -5.85 -12.91
CA VAL A 150 -6.51 -5.89 -12.92
C VAL A 150 -7.00 -7.34 -13.13
N ALA A 151 -6.39 -8.11 -14.02
CA ALA A 151 -6.72 -9.52 -14.22
C ALA A 151 -6.44 -10.38 -12.97
N ALA A 152 -5.44 -10.01 -12.17
CA ALA A 152 -5.15 -10.64 -10.89
C ALA A 152 -6.13 -10.22 -9.76
N GLY A 153 -7.06 -9.29 -10.03
CA GLY A 153 -8.10 -8.85 -9.09
C GLY A 153 -7.75 -7.59 -8.31
N HIS A 154 -6.65 -6.92 -8.64
CA HIS A 154 -6.30 -5.64 -8.02
C HIS A 154 -7.11 -4.47 -8.59
N GLU A 155 -7.18 -3.37 -7.82
CA GLU A 155 -8.01 -2.20 -8.14
C GLU A 155 -7.49 -1.39 -9.34
N GLY A 156 -6.24 -1.58 -9.73
CA GLY A 156 -5.55 -0.84 -10.78
C GLY A 156 -4.10 -0.56 -10.42
N VAL A 157 -3.60 0.62 -10.78
CA VAL A 157 -2.22 1.04 -10.49
C VAL A 157 -2.16 2.45 -9.92
N VAL A 158 -1.04 2.76 -9.27
CA VAL A 158 -0.63 4.11 -8.91
C VAL A 158 0.63 4.44 -9.70
N LEU A 159 0.56 5.43 -10.58
CA LEU A 159 1.74 5.96 -11.27
C LEU A 159 2.42 6.96 -10.35
N LYS A 160 3.72 6.84 -10.14
CA LYS A 160 4.50 7.70 -9.26
C LYS A 160 5.65 8.34 -10.03
N ALA A 161 5.78 9.66 -9.89
CA ALA A 161 6.92 10.40 -10.42
C ALA A 161 8.18 10.03 -9.62
N LEU A 162 9.23 9.58 -10.32
CA LEU A 162 10.44 9.06 -9.68
C LEU A 162 11.34 10.14 -9.11
N ASP A 163 11.26 11.36 -9.62
CA ASP A 163 12.09 12.50 -9.19
C ASP A 163 11.40 13.37 -8.12
N ALA A 164 10.18 13.01 -7.70
CA ALA A 164 9.43 13.77 -6.72
C ALA A 164 9.85 13.44 -5.28
N ALA A 165 9.92 14.48 -4.45
CA ALA A 165 9.98 14.34 -3.00
C ALA A 165 8.65 13.76 -2.46
N TYR A 166 8.65 13.32 -1.20
CA TYR A 166 7.44 12.85 -0.55
C TYR A 166 6.56 14.02 -0.10
N GLU A 167 5.30 14.04 -0.52
CA GLU A 167 4.33 15.07 -0.14
C GLU A 167 3.39 14.55 0.96
N ALA A 168 3.70 14.89 2.22
CA ALA A 168 2.86 14.53 3.35
C ALA A 168 1.51 15.26 3.32
N GLY A 169 0.42 14.51 3.50
CA GLY A 169 -0.92 15.07 3.73
C GLY A 169 -1.58 15.75 2.51
N ARG A 170 -0.93 15.79 1.35
CA ARG A 170 -1.45 16.44 0.15
C ARG A 170 -1.82 15.41 -0.93
N ARG A 171 -2.80 15.76 -1.77
CA ARG A 171 -3.04 15.09 -3.04
C ARG A 171 -2.17 15.80 -4.09
N GLY A 172 -0.88 15.43 -4.13
CA GLY A 172 0.05 15.98 -5.11
C GLY A 172 -0.15 15.37 -6.50
N ALA A 173 0.39 16.04 -7.52
CA ALA A 173 0.45 15.54 -8.90
C ALA A 173 1.45 14.38 -9.06
N ALA A 174 2.29 14.13 -8.06
CA ALA A 174 3.33 13.09 -8.09
C ALA A 174 2.78 11.65 -8.10
N TRP A 175 1.52 11.45 -7.66
CA TRP A 175 0.86 10.14 -7.61
C TRP A 175 -0.47 10.19 -8.34
N VAL A 176 -0.58 9.45 -9.44
CA VAL A 176 -1.79 9.35 -10.27
C VAL A 176 -2.39 7.96 -10.15
N LYS A 177 -3.64 7.88 -9.67
CA LYS A 177 -4.37 6.61 -9.55
C LYS A 177 -5.08 6.30 -10.86
N VAL A 178 -4.87 5.10 -11.40
CA VAL A 178 -5.52 4.60 -12.61
C VAL A 178 -6.31 3.35 -12.26
N LYS A 179 -7.61 3.38 -12.55
CA LYS A 179 -8.55 2.28 -12.32
C LYS A 179 -9.29 1.94 -13.60
N PRO A 180 -9.75 0.68 -13.78
CA PRO A 180 -10.64 0.35 -14.88
C PRO A 180 -11.96 1.14 -14.75
N ARG A 181 -12.51 1.57 -15.87
CA ARG A 181 -13.85 2.17 -15.91
C ARG A 181 -14.87 1.07 -16.15
N HIS A 182 -15.83 0.97 -15.26
CA HIS A 182 -17.01 0.14 -15.45
C HIS A 182 -18.20 1.05 -15.75
N THR A 183 -18.82 0.91 -16.92
CA THR A 183 -20.04 1.61 -17.26
C THR A 183 -21.19 0.63 -17.10
N LEU A 184 -22.21 1.02 -16.34
CA LEU A 184 -23.44 0.26 -16.17
C LEU A 184 -24.57 1.08 -16.78
N ASP A 185 -25.32 0.49 -17.71
CA ASP A 185 -26.56 1.05 -18.21
C ASP A 185 -27.68 0.70 -17.20
N LEU A 186 -28.15 1.71 -16.47
CA LEU A 186 -29.19 1.56 -15.47
C LEU A 186 -30.45 2.27 -15.94
N VAL A 187 -31.60 1.59 -15.81
CA VAL A 187 -32.92 2.17 -16.01
C VAL A 187 -33.50 2.55 -14.65
N VAL A 188 -33.82 3.83 -14.46
CA VAL A 188 -34.52 4.28 -13.25
C VAL A 188 -35.98 3.89 -13.38
N LEU A 189 -36.41 2.95 -12.56
CA LEU A 189 -37.82 2.45 -12.58
C LEU A 189 -38.77 3.24 -11.66
N VAL A 190 -38.24 3.77 -10.54
CA VAL A 190 -39.04 4.51 -9.54
C VAL A 190 -38.15 5.59 -8.90
N VAL A 191 -38.75 6.74 -8.63
CA VAL A 191 -38.17 7.81 -7.79
C VAL A 191 -39.21 8.13 -6.71
N GLU A 192 -38.88 7.90 -5.46
CA GLU A 192 -39.70 8.33 -4.31
C GLU A 192 -39.07 9.61 -3.73
N TRP A 193 -39.94 10.58 -3.46
CA TRP A 193 -39.58 11.81 -2.76
C TRP A 193 -39.83 11.63 -1.28
N GLY A 194 -38.78 11.72 -0.45
CA GLY A 194 -38.88 11.71 1.01
C GLY A 194 -38.97 13.11 1.59
#